data_d6adbe0cb6669052f6fab7a314af758d
#
_entry.id   d6adbe0cb6669052f6fab7a314af758d
#
_cell.length_a   1.000
_cell.length_b   1.000
_cell.length_c   1.000
_cell.angle_alpha   90.00
_cell.angle_beta   90.00
_cell.angle_gamma   90.00
#
_symmetry.space_group_name_H-M   'P 1'
#
loop_
_entity.id
_entity.type
_entity.pdbx_description
1 polymer ?
#
loop_
_entity_poly.entity_id
_entity_poly.type
_entity_poly.pdbx_seq_one_letter_code
_entity_poly.pdbx_strand_id
1 'polypeptide(L)'
;MKSRREFCKTVAHAGVLGAAAAHAAEPKLPADDGAADRRFWRGVALQLATPVLGHLARRELKAVMPVETRGDVADRRNYTHLEAFGRLLAGISPWLGVRGFAGAEADQQRRFLQLAQAGLDAATDPASPDFMNFHRGGQPLVDAAFLAQAILRAPDALWKPLDPRVRRQLVAALKSSRVIRPPANNWVLFAATVEAALLTMGEATIAERLEGSLRQMLAWYKGDGAYGDGEFFHFDYYNSFVIHPMLVDVLAALRQRDPAFGPALEIVLRRARRFAEIQERLIAPDGTFPSLGRSTTYRFGAFQTLAQMALRHELPEHLAPAQVRGALTAVMRRMLAAPGTFDADGWLRVGFCGHQPTLGETYISTGSLYLCSVALLPLGLPPNDPFWADPPAPWTSQRLWAGESLAADHALPDSPEPVHVPVLQRGPARPSGQPTTTQRP
;
A
#
# COMPACT_ATOMS: atom_id res chain seq x y z
N MET A 1 -58.39 -16.09 17.73
CA MET A 1 -57.18 -16.81 17.23
C MET A 1 -57.59 -17.56 15.98
N LYS A 2 -57.40 -16.97 14.80
CA LYS A 2 -57.63 -17.64 13.51
C LYS A 2 -56.29 -18.18 12.97
N SER A 3 -56.34 -19.42 12.54
CA SER A 3 -55.18 -20.26 12.22
C SER A 3 -54.44 -19.80 10.94
N ARG A 4 -53.14 -19.99 10.92
CA ARG A 4 -52.19 -19.68 9.82
C ARG A 4 -52.46 -20.46 8.50
N ARG A 5 -53.58 -21.15 8.36
CA ARG A 5 -53.89 -22.01 7.19
C ARG A 5 -54.81 -21.40 6.11
N GLU A 6 -55.36 -20.21 6.34
CA GLU A 6 -56.30 -19.59 5.40
C GLU A 6 -55.72 -18.48 4.51
N PHE A 7 -54.39 -18.18 4.60
CA PHE A 7 -53.76 -17.12 3.81
C PHE A 7 -53.17 -17.60 2.45
N CYS A 8 -53.28 -18.88 2.13
CA CYS A 8 -52.66 -19.46 0.94
C CYS A 8 -53.61 -19.88 -0.18
N LYS A 9 -54.84 -19.35 -0.24
CA LYS A 9 -55.82 -19.83 -1.25
C LYS A 9 -56.44 -18.74 -2.14
N THR A 10 -55.83 -17.58 -2.30
CA THR A 10 -56.38 -16.56 -3.22
C THR A 10 -55.27 -15.79 -3.97
N VAL A 11 -54.37 -16.48 -4.68
CA VAL A 11 -53.62 -15.91 -5.78
C VAL A 11 -53.37 -17.03 -6.82
N ALA A 12 -54.38 -17.24 -7.62
CA ALA A 12 -54.24 -18.00 -8.87
C ALA A 12 -55.07 -17.28 -9.95
N HIS A 13 -54.39 -17.02 -11.07
CA HIS A 13 -54.85 -16.39 -12.33
C HIS A 13 -54.76 -14.85 -12.38
N ALA A 14 -53.48 -14.37 -12.60
CA ALA A 14 -53.24 -13.22 -13.46
C ALA A 14 -52.11 -13.59 -14.41
N GLY A 15 -52.37 -13.45 -15.70
CA GLY A 15 -51.56 -14.00 -16.77
C GLY A 15 -50.12 -13.54 -16.81
N VAL A 16 -49.25 -14.48 -17.10
CA VAL A 16 -47.86 -14.24 -17.48
C VAL A 16 -47.82 -13.61 -18.85
N LEU A 17 -47.85 -12.29 -18.94
CA LEU A 17 -47.30 -11.57 -20.08
C LEU A 17 -45.79 -11.51 -19.89
N GLY A 18 -45.09 -12.37 -20.64
CA GLY A 18 -43.63 -12.37 -20.71
C GLY A 18 -43.12 -11.07 -21.30
N ALA A 19 -42.75 -10.13 -20.42
CA ALA A 19 -41.79 -9.10 -20.78
C ALA A 19 -40.40 -9.76 -20.72
N ALA A 20 -39.90 -10.18 -21.89
CA ALA A 20 -38.47 -10.41 -22.05
C ALA A 20 -37.78 -9.08 -21.77
N ALA A 21 -37.31 -8.92 -20.54
CA ALA A 21 -36.37 -7.85 -20.18
C ALA A 21 -35.14 -8.09 -21.07
N ALA A 22 -35.02 -7.31 -22.14
CA ALA A 22 -33.75 -7.20 -22.87
C ALA A 22 -32.73 -6.72 -21.82
N HIS A 23 -31.90 -7.64 -21.36
CA HIS A 23 -30.68 -7.28 -20.67
C HIS A 23 -29.90 -6.42 -21.67
N ALA A 24 -29.93 -5.10 -21.45
CA ALA A 24 -28.99 -4.22 -22.11
C ALA A 24 -27.62 -4.76 -21.74
N ALA A 25 -26.89 -5.27 -22.74
CA ALA A 25 -25.53 -5.70 -22.56
C ALA A 25 -24.78 -4.50 -21.94
N GLU A 26 -24.33 -4.65 -20.69
CA GLU A 26 -23.45 -3.65 -20.09
C GLU A 26 -22.28 -3.44 -21.04
N PRO A 27 -21.81 -2.18 -21.23
CA PRO A 27 -20.70 -1.92 -22.12
C PRO A 27 -19.52 -2.76 -21.62
N LYS A 28 -19.13 -3.78 -22.39
CA LYS A 28 -17.87 -4.49 -22.19
C LYS A 28 -16.81 -3.41 -22.18
N LEU A 29 -16.17 -3.19 -21.01
CA LEU A 29 -14.95 -2.41 -20.94
C LEU A 29 -14.01 -3.00 -22.01
N PRO A 30 -13.43 -2.17 -22.90
CA PRO A 30 -12.50 -2.68 -23.89
C PRO A 30 -11.47 -3.53 -23.18
N ALA A 31 -11.25 -4.74 -23.67
CA ALA A 31 -10.19 -5.62 -23.18
C ALA A 31 -8.86 -4.97 -23.60
N ASP A 32 -8.39 -4.02 -22.78
CA ASP A 32 -7.07 -3.44 -22.97
C ASP A 32 -6.04 -4.58 -22.84
N ASP A 33 -5.12 -4.67 -23.76
CA ASP A 33 -4.00 -5.58 -23.62
C ASP A 33 -3.14 -5.15 -22.39
N GLY A 34 -2.38 -6.07 -21.82
CA GLY A 34 -1.60 -5.76 -20.62
C GLY A 34 -0.60 -4.62 -20.82
N ALA A 35 -0.16 -4.35 -22.05
CA ALA A 35 0.68 -3.22 -22.38
C ALA A 35 -0.09 -1.89 -22.29
N ALA A 36 -1.38 -1.86 -22.67
CA ALA A 36 -2.23 -0.69 -22.50
C ALA A 36 -2.52 -0.43 -21.00
N ASP A 37 -2.82 -1.49 -20.23
CA ASP A 37 -2.98 -1.38 -18.78
C ASP A 37 -1.70 -0.86 -18.13
N ARG A 38 -0.52 -1.37 -18.50
CA ARG A 38 0.76 -0.88 -17.97
C ARG A 38 0.98 0.60 -18.29
N ARG A 39 0.67 1.03 -19.53
CA ARG A 39 0.75 2.46 -19.89
C ARG A 39 -0.18 3.32 -19.04
N PHE A 40 -1.42 2.86 -18.80
CA PHE A 40 -2.37 3.53 -17.93
C PHE A 40 -1.84 3.63 -16.48
N TRP A 41 -1.41 2.52 -15.87
CA TRP A 41 -0.87 2.51 -14.51
C TRP A 41 0.34 3.42 -14.36
N ARG A 42 1.23 3.39 -15.35
CA ARG A 42 2.37 4.31 -15.38
C ARG A 42 1.91 5.76 -15.48
N GLY A 43 0.91 6.06 -16.30
CA GLY A 43 0.27 7.37 -16.36
C GLY A 43 -0.24 7.84 -15.01
N VAL A 44 -0.92 6.96 -14.27
CA VAL A 44 -1.37 7.24 -12.89
C VAL A 44 -0.19 7.51 -11.95
N ALA A 45 0.85 6.67 -11.99
CA ALA A 45 2.05 6.88 -11.17
C ALA A 45 2.69 8.26 -11.44
N LEU A 46 2.82 8.65 -12.71
CA LEU A 46 3.38 9.94 -13.10
C LEU A 46 2.48 11.10 -12.68
N GLN A 47 1.16 10.97 -12.82
CA GLN A 47 0.19 11.98 -12.40
C GLN A 47 0.27 12.25 -10.89
N LEU A 48 0.36 11.20 -10.08
CA LEU A 48 0.51 11.31 -8.63
C LEU A 48 1.89 11.88 -8.23
N ALA A 49 2.95 11.43 -8.90
CA ALA A 49 4.32 11.74 -8.50
C ALA A 49 4.79 13.13 -8.95
N THR A 50 4.29 13.65 -10.06
CA THR A 50 4.78 14.91 -10.66
C THR A 50 4.68 16.10 -9.71
N PRO A 51 3.53 16.42 -9.10
CA PRO A 51 3.45 17.57 -8.21
C PRO A 51 4.28 17.36 -6.94
N VAL A 52 4.22 16.18 -6.30
CA VAL A 52 4.93 15.95 -5.04
C VAL A 52 6.44 15.96 -5.24
N LEU A 53 6.97 15.08 -6.11
CA LEU A 53 8.41 14.93 -6.30
C LEU A 53 9.02 16.13 -7.04
N GLY A 54 8.27 16.71 -7.99
CA GLY A 54 8.73 17.88 -8.74
C GLY A 54 8.97 19.09 -7.86
N HIS A 55 8.04 19.40 -6.98
CA HIS A 55 8.18 20.54 -6.06
C HIS A 55 9.16 20.23 -4.92
N LEU A 56 9.14 19.02 -4.36
CA LEU A 56 10.06 18.65 -3.29
C LEU A 56 11.53 18.70 -3.75
N ALA A 57 11.83 18.22 -4.95
CA ALA A 57 13.18 18.26 -5.51
C ALA A 57 13.71 19.70 -5.68
N ARG A 58 12.82 20.67 -5.84
CA ARG A 58 13.16 22.12 -5.89
C ARG A 58 13.08 22.81 -4.53
N ARG A 59 12.76 22.07 -3.47
CA ARG A 59 12.59 22.57 -2.10
C ARG A 59 11.45 23.60 -1.98
N GLU A 60 10.33 23.34 -2.67
CA GLU A 60 9.15 24.22 -2.76
C GLU A 60 7.87 23.56 -2.26
N LEU A 61 7.89 22.25 -1.88
CA LEU A 61 6.68 21.48 -1.62
C LEU A 61 5.80 22.11 -0.54
N LYS A 62 6.39 22.54 0.58
CA LYS A 62 5.63 23.16 1.68
C LYS A 62 5.01 24.50 1.30
N ALA A 63 5.60 25.19 0.35
CA ALA A 63 5.10 26.48 -0.11
C ALA A 63 3.90 26.34 -1.05
N VAL A 64 3.82 25.24 -1.83
CA VAL A 64 2.86 25.13 -2.93
C VAL A 64 1.78 24.07 -2.72
N MET A 65 2.07 23.01 -1.95
CA MET A 65 1.09 21.93 -1.75
C MET A 65 -0.10 22.42 -0.91
N PRO A 66 -1.34 22.32 -1.43
CA PRO A 66 -2.53 22.69 -0.65
C PRO A 66 -2.71 21.72 0.53
N VAL A 67 -3.32 22.22 1.61
CA VAL A 67 -3.66 21.40 2.78
C VAL A 67 -5.17 21.40 2.96
N GLU A 68 -5.83 20.47 2.27
CA GLU A 68 -7.24 20.21 2.46
C GLU A 68 -7.42 19.22 3.62
N THR A 69 -8.31 19.52 4.56
CA THR A 69 -8.64 18.67 5.71
C THR A 69 -9.94 19.12 6.35
N ARG A 70 -10.63 18.20 7.05
CA ARG A 70 -11.70 18.54 8.01
C ARG A 70 -11.17 18.87 9.40
N GLY A 71 -9.94 18.49 9.69
CA GLY A 71 -9.26 18.80 10.95
C GLY A 71 -8.73 20.23 10.99
N ASP A 72 -7.86 20.49 11.98
CA ASP A 72 -7.15 21.75 12.06
C ASP A 72 -6.07 21.82 10.97
N VAL A 73 -6.22 22.79 10.06
CA VAL A 73 -5.27 23.01 8.96
C VAL A 73 -3.87 23.34 9.48
N ALA A 74 -3.75 24.13 10.54
CA ALA A 74 -2.46 24.49 11.13
C ALA A 74 -1.75 23.27 11.71
N ASP A 75 -2.49 22.37 12.35
CA ASP A 75 -1.95 21.09 12.84
C ASP A 75 -1.53 20.19 11.66
N ARG A 76 -2.40 20.00 10.67
CA ARG A 76 -2.12 19.10 9.52
C ARG A 76 -0.93 19.57 8.68
N ARG A 77 -0.66 20.84 8.57
CA ARG A 77 0.55 21.39 7.91
C ARG A 77 1.86 20.84 8.48
N ASN A 78 1.86 20.39 9.73
CA ASN A 78 3.05 19.79 10.35
C ASN A 78 3.39 18.41 9.83
N TYR A 79 2.44 17.72 9.15
CA TYR A 79 2.55 16.30 8.81
C TYR A 79 2.35 16.01 7.33
N THR A 80 1.41 16.71 6.69
CA THR A 80 0.89 16.39 5.34
C THR A 80 1.97 16.21 4.27
N HIS A 81 3.11 16.90 4.37
CA HIS A 81 4.19 16.84 3.37
C HIS A 81 5.00 15.56 3.48
N LEU A 82 5.38 15.12 4.71
CA LEU A 82 6.04 13.83 4.92
C LEU A 82 5.07 12.69 4.58
N GLU A 83 3.80 12.85 4.92
CA GLU A 83 2.74 11.91 4.61
C GLU A 83 2.60 11.71 3.09
N ALA A 84 2.52 12.79 2.30
CA ALA A 84 2.47 12.72 0.84
C ALA A 84 3.70 12.02 0.25
N PHE A 85 4.88 12.43 0.68
CA PHE A 85 6.15 11.92 0.16
C PHE A 85 6.37 10.45 0.52
N GLY A 86 6.21 10.07 1.79
CA GLY A 86 6.43 8.71 2.27
C GLY A 86 5.44 7.71 1.64
N ARG A 87 4.15 8.06 1.61
CA ARG A 87 3.09 7.21 1.05
C ARG A 87 3.24 7.03 -0.45
N LEU A 88 3.52 8.12 -1.19
CA LEU A 88 3.79 8.04 -2.62
C LEU A 88 4.98 7.12 -2.93
N LEU A 89 6.10 7.33 -2.23
CA LEU A 89 7.28 6.50 -2.45
C LEU A 89 7.03 5.03 -2.09
N ALA A 90 6.27 4.73 -1.02
CA ALA A 90 5.90 3.35 -0.68
C ALA A 90 5.21 2.64 -1.85
N GLY A 91 4.39 3.36 -2.64
CA GLY A 91 3.70 2.79 -3.80
C GLY A 91 4.57 2.63 -5.04
N ILE A 92 5.41 3.62 -5.35
CA ILE A 92 6.15 3.63 -6.62
C ILE A 92 7.60 3.12 -6.51
N SER A 93 8.13 2.90 -5.31
CA SER A 93 9.52 2.47 -5.12
C SER A 93 9.87 1.16 -5.84
N PRO A 94 9.02 0.13 -5.95
CA PRO A 94 9.35 -1.04 -6.75
C PRO A 94 9.60 -0.70 -8.22
N TRP A 95 8.76 0.18 -8.81
CA TRP A 95 8.99 0.65 -10.17
C TRP A 95 10.30 1.42 -10.31
N LEU A 96 10.63 2.29 -9.35
CA LEU A 96 11.89 3.03 -9.34
C LEU A 96 13.12 2.11 -9.21
N GLY A 97 12.96 0.94 -8.59
CA GLY A 97 14.02 -0.04 -8.33
C GLY A 97 14.30 -1.05 -9.46
N VAL A 98 13.38 -1.20 -10.42
CA VAL A 98 13.56 -2.16 -11.53
C VAL A 98 14.68 -1.73 -12.43
N ARG A 99 15.47 -2.70 -12.88
CA ARG A 99 16.51 -2.50 -13.89
C ARG A 99 16.06 -3.08 -15.23
N GLY A 100 16.58 -2.52 -16.32
CA GLY A 100 16.41 -3.09 -17.65
C GLY A 100 15.20 -2.57 -18.44
N PHE A 101 14.50 -1.54 -17.98
CA PHE A 101 13.52 -0.86 -18.84
C PHE A 101 14.22 -0.19 -20.04
N ALA A 102 13.48 -0.05 -21.14
CA ALA A 102 13.95 0.59 -22.37
C ALA A 102 13.00 1.73 -22.82
N GLY A 103 13.50 2.57 -23.73
CA GLY A 103 12.71 3.65 -24.34
C GLY A 103 12.14 4.63 -23.32
N ALA A 104 10.97 5.16 -23.63
CA ALA A 104 10.32 6.22 -22.85
C ALA A 104 10.07 5.85 -21.36
N GLU A 105 9.83 4.56 -21.05
CA GLU A 105 9.67 4.14 -19.66
C GLU A 105 10.94 4.24 -18.86
N ALA A 106 12.10 3.85 -19.46
CA ALA A 106 13.39 4.00 -18.82
C ALA A 106 13.75 5.46 -18.55
N ASP A 107 13.42 6.38 -19.49
CA ASP A 107 13.68 7.80 -19.31
C ASP A 107 12.82 8.40 -18.20
N GLN A 108 11.54 8.04 -18.15
CA GLN A 108 10.64 8.45 -17.09
C GLN A 108 11.09 7.93 -15.72
N GLN A 109 11.42 6.63 -15.64
CA GLN A 109 11.90 6.02 -14.41
C GLN A 109 13.17 6.71 -13.88
N ARG A 110 14.17 6.93 -14.73
CA ARG A 110 15.41 7.62 -14.34
C ARG A 110 15.11 9.03 -13.80
N ARG A 111 14.26 9.78 -14.51
CA ARG A 111 13.86 11.13 -14.09
C ARG A 111 13.20 11.11 -12.72
N PHE A 112 12.22 10.22 -12.49
CA PHE A 112 11.50 10.16 -11.23
C PHE A 112 12.34 9.59 -10.10
N LEU A 113 13.29 8.69 -10.38
CA LEU A 113 14.28 8.24 -9.41
C LEU A 113 15.18 9.40 -8.95
N GLN A 114 15.65 10.23 -9.87
CA GLN A 114 16.44 11.43 -9.54
C GLN A 114 15.62 12.42 -8.68
N LEU A 115 14.34 12.66 -9.04
CA LEU A 115 13.45 13.49 -8.24
C LEU A 115 13.21 12.92 -6.84
N ALA A 116 13.05 11.60 -6.71
CA ALA A 116 12.88 10.94 -5.42
C ALA A 116 14.14 11.06 -4.55
N GLN A 117 15.33 10.88 -5.11
CA GLN A 117 16.60 11.04 -4.40
C GLN A 117 16.85 12.50 -3.97
N ALA A 118 16.56 13.47 -4.85
CA ALA A 118 16.59 14.90 -4.49
C ALA A 118 15.54 15.25 -3.43
N GLY A 119 14.37 14.59 -3.49
CA GLY A 119 13.35 14.72 -2.46
C GLY A 119 13.79 14.18 -1.10
N LEU A 120 14.52 13.06 -1.06
CA LEU A 120 15.10 12.54 0.19
C LEU A 120 16.08 13.55 0.81
N ASP A 121 16.91 14.20 -0.01
CA ASP A 121 17.79 15.26 0.46
C ASP A 121 16.97 16.45 0.99
N ALA A 122 16.05 16.99 0.21
CA ALA A 122 15.24 18.13 0.60
C ALA A 122 14.44 17.89 1.90
N ALA A 123 13.89 16.68 2.07
CA ALA A 123 13.08 16.30 3.22
C ALA A 123 13.89 16.13 4.51
N THR A 124 15.18 15.79 4.41
CA THR A 124 16.03 15.44 5.57
C THR A 124 17.16 16.42 5.85
N ASP A 125 17.40 17.39 4.99
CA ASP A 125 18.37 18.47 5.20
C ASP A 125 17.80 19.54 6.16
N PRO A 126 18.36 19.74 7.36
CA PRO A 126 17.88 20.75 8.31
C PRO A 126 17.91 22.18 7.77
N ALA A 127 18.72 22.47 6.75
CA ALA A 127 18.78 23.78 6.09
C ALA A 127 17.73 23.95 4.98
N SER A 128 17.01 22.89 4.65
CA SER A 128 15.95 22.95 3.62
C SER A 128 14.68 23.62 4.14
N PRO A 129 14.02 24.48 3.36
CA PRO A 129 12.68 24.96 3.70
C PRO A 129 11.66 23.82 3.76
N ASP A 130 11.92 22.72 3.06
CA ASP A 130 11.11 21.51 3.06
C ASP A 130 11.57 20.47 4.09
N PHE A 131 12.47 20.81 5.03
CA PHE A 131 12.84 19.89 6.12
C PHE A 131 11.59 19.40 6.85
N MET A 132 11.37 18.09 6.87
CA MET A 132 10.11 17.49 7.32
C MET A 132 10.12 17.18 8.81
N ASN A 133 8.92 17.06 9.38
CA ASN A 133 8.74 16.73 10.79
C ASN A 133 8.76 15.21 10.99
N PHE A 134 9.80 14.69 11.65
CA PHE A 134 9.95 13.27 11.97
C PHE A 134 9.70 12.91 13.44
N HIS A 135 9.46 13.88 14.33
CA HIS A 135 9.45 13.59 15.78
C HIS A 135 8.44 14.37 16.62
N ARG A 136 7.85 15.46 16.10
CA ARG A 136 6.90 16.28 16.88
C ARG A 136 5.48 15.85 16.63
N GLY A 137 4.76 15.39 17.67
CA GLY A 137 3.42 14.81 17.59
C GLY A 137 3.47 13.29 17.39
N GLY A 138 2.33 12.66 17.19
CA GLY A 138 2.23 11.21 16.93
C GLY A 138 2.39 10.83 15.46
N GLN A 139 1.76 11.60 14.58
CA GLN A 139 1.66 11.31 13.14
C GLN A 139 3.01 11.04 12.44
N PRO A 140 4.14 11.69 12.78
CA PRO A 140 5.41 11.45 12.10
C PRO A 140 5.91 10.00 12.16
N LEU A 141 5.52 9.20 13.16
CA LEU A 141 5.86 7.78 13.18
C LEU A 141 5.20 7.02 12.02
N VAL A 142 3.95 7.35 11.71
CA VAL A 142 3.20 6.77 10.58
C VAL A 142 3.90 7.11 9.26
N ASP A 143 4.21 8.39 9.06
CA ASP A 143 4.71 8.92 7.80
C ASP A 143 6.17 8.48 7.56
N ALA A 144 6.99 8.46 8.62
CA ALA A 144 8.34 7.89 8.59
C ALA A 144 8.32 6.38 8.25
N ALA A 145 7.29 5.64 8.70
CA ALA A 145 7.16 4.22 8.40
C ALA A 145 6.86 3.95 6.93
N PHE A 146 6.03 4.75 6.26
CA PHE A 146 5.83 4.61 4.82
C PHE A 146 7.08 4.98 4.02
N LEU A 147 7.82 6.00 4.44
CA LEU A 147 9.13 6.31 3.85
C LEU A 147 10.12 5.16 4.06
N ALA A 148 10.17 4.59 5.23
CA ALA A 148 10.99 3.41 5.57
C ALA A 148 10.58 2.19 4.72
N GLN A 149 9.28 1.97 4.52
CA GLN A 149 8.75 0.91 3.67
C GLN A 149 9.19 1.06 2.21
N ALA A 150 9.21 2.29 1.68
CA ALA A 150 9.74 2.56 0.35
C ALA A 150 11.23 2.13 0.22
N ILE A 151 12.02 2.39 1.25
CA ILE A 151 13.43 2.00 1.28
C ILE A 151 13.59 0.48 1.36
N LEU A 152 12.78 -0.20 2.19
CA LEU A 152 12.76 -1.67 2.26
C LEU A 152 12.45 -2.31 0.90
N ARG A 153 11.53 -1.70 0.12
CA ARG A 153 11.11 -2.19 -1.19
C ARG A 153 12.13 -1.94 -2.31
N ALA A 154 12.93 -0.87 -2.20
CA ALA A 154 13.91 -0.51 -3.22
C ALA A 154 15.22 0.06 -2.62
N PRO A 155 15.95 -0.71 -1.79
CA PRO A 155 17.15 -0.19 -1.12
C PRO A 155 18.27 0.15 -2.12
N ASP A 156 18.35 -0.55 -3.24
CA ASP A 156 19.34 -0.32 -4.28
C ASP A 156 19.12 0.97 -5.06
N ALA A 157 17.90 1.48 -5.07
CA ALA A 157 17.54 2.72 -5.75
C ALA A 157 17.45 3.92 -4.79
N LEU A 158 16.89 3.73 -3.59
CA LEU A 158 16.56 4.82 -2.67
C LEU A 158 17.52 4.97 -1.47
N TRP A 159 18.46 4.03 -1.29
CA TRP A 159 19.43 4.10 -0.17
C TRP A 159 20.87 4.05 -0.64
N LYS A 160 21.27 2.97 -1.35
CA LYS A 160 22.67 2.73 -1.69
C LYS A 160 23.33 3.83 -2.54
N PRO A 161 22.63 4.49 -3.51
CA PRO A 161 23.22 5.53 -4.34
C PRO A 161 23.32 6.91 -3.69
N LEU A 162 22.65 7.12 -2.53
CA LEU A 162 22.60 8.45 -1.90
C LEU A 162 23.99 8.93 -1.47
N ASP A 163 24.17 10.24 -1.54
CA ASP A 163 25.34 10.91 -0.96
C ASP A 163 25.50 10.56 0.52
N PRO A 164 26.73 10.38 1.04
CA PRO A 164 26.97 10.07 2.45
C PRO A 164 26.33 11.08 3.45
N ARG A 165 26.24 12.35 3.09
CA ARG A 165 25.55 13.38 3.90
C ARG A 165 24.05 13.07 3.96
N VAL A 166 23.42 12.82 2.83
CA VAL A 166 21.97 12.49 2.75
C VAL A 166 21.68 11.21 3.52
N ARG A 167 22.52 10.19 3.40
CA ARG A 167 22.37 8.95 4.18
C ARG A 167 22.39 9.23 5.69
N ARG A 168 23.35 10.02 6.19
CA ARG A 168 23.40 10.38 7.62
C ARG A 168 22.16 11.14 8.06
N GLN A 169 21.69 12.10 7.25
CA GLN A 169 20.50 12.88 7.54
C GLN A 169 19.24 12.02 7.58
N LEU A 170 19.07 11.11 6.61
CA LEU A 170 17.94 10.17 6.56
C LEU A 170 17.91 9.22 7.76
N VAL A 171 19.09 8.66 8.13
CA VAL A 171 19.22 7.83 9.35
C VAL A 171 18.84 8.63 10.59
N ALA A 172 19.34 9.86 10.73
CA ALA A 172 19.03 10.73 11.86
C ALA A 172 17.52 11.06 11.92
N ALA A 173 16.91 11.35 10.76
CA ALA A 173 15.48 11.62 10.64
C ALA A 173 14.63 10.41 11.08
N LEU A 174 14.92 9.22 10.55
CA LEU A 174 14.22 7.99 10.96
C LEU A 174 14.41 7.68 12.45
N LYS A 175 15.64 7.79 12.97
CA LYS A 175 15.92 7.60 14.41
C LYS A 175 15.19 8.60 15.30
N SER A 176 14.96 9.83 14.84
CA SER A 176 14.26 10.84 15.63
C SER A 176 12.78 10.45 15.89
N SER A 177 12.16 9.64 15.03
CA SER A 177 10.80 9.11 15.25
C SER A 177 10.70 8.12 16.43
N ARG A 178 11.83 7.63 16.95
CA ARG A 178 11.88 6.70 18.08
C ARG A 178 11.31 7.28 19.37
N VAL A 179 11.25 8.60 19.50
CA VAL A 179 10.64 9.28 20.67
C VAL A 179 9.12 9.07 20.73
N ILE A 180 8.49 8.68 19.59
CA ILE A 180 7.07 8.46 19.51
C ILE A 180 6.78 7.01 19.92
N ARG A 181 6.05 6.85 21.03
CA ARG A 181 5.58 5.55 21.49
C ARG A 181 4.33 5.14 20.70
N PRO A 182 4.33 4.00 19.98
CA PRO A 182 3.15 3.54 19.28
C PRO A 182 2.06 3.13 20.30
N PRO A 183 0.80 3.47 20.08
CA PRO A 183 -0.31 2.86 20.81
C PRO A 183 -0.43 1.36 20.46
N ALA A 184 -1.18 0.60 21.29
CA ALA A 184 -1.39 -0.83 21.13
C ALA A 184 -2.43 -1.14 20.04
N ASN A 185 -2.10 -0.82 18.79
CA ASN A 185 -2.88 -1.08 17.58
C ASN A 185 -1.92 -1.27 16.40
N ASN A 186 -2.40 -1.14 15.13
CA ASN A 186 -1.55 -1.26 13.94
C ASN A 186 -0.28 -0.38 13.96
N TRP A 187 -0.21 0.66 14.79
CA TRP A 187 0.95 1.55 14.89
C TRP A 187 2.21 0.85 15.37
N VAL A 188 2.10 -0.29 16.04
CA VAL A 188 3.29 -1.08 16.40
C VAL A 188 4.08 -1.49 15.16
N LEU A 189 3.40 -1.70 14.02
CA LEU A 189 4.06 -2.01 12.75
C LEU A 189 4.80 -0.81 12.14
N PHE A 190 4.35 0.42 12.39
CA PHE A 190 5.11 1.60 11.98
C PHE A 190 6.46 1.63 12.68
N ALA A 191 6.48 1.36 13.99
CA ALA A 191 7.73 1.26 14.74
C ALA A 191 8.62 0.14 14.18
N ALA A 192 8.08 -1.06 13.95
CA ALA A 192 8.83 -2.18 13.39
C ALA A 192 9.39 -1.88 11.99
N THR A 193 8.62 -1.21 11.12
CA THR A 193 9.03 -0.87 9.75
C THR A 193 10.20 0.13 9.75
N VAL A 194 10.16 1.14 10.62
CA VAL A 194 11.29 2.08 10.80
C VAL A 194 12.54 1.33 11.26
N GLU A 195 12.42 0.44 12.25
CA GLU A 195 13.56 -0.34 12.75
C GLU A 195 14.12 -1.30 11.68
N ALA A 196 13.27 -1.95 10.89
CA ALA A 196 13.69 -2.82 9.80
C ALA A 196 14.45 -2.05 8.71
N ALA A 197 14.02 -0.84 8.37
CA ALA A 197 14.74 0.02 7.44
C ALA A 197 16.09 0.45 8.01
N LEU A 198 16.15 0.85 9.28
CA LEU A 198 17.41 1.17 9.96
C LEU A 198 18.36 -0.03 9.97
N LEU A 199 17.85 -1.26 10.19
CA LEU A 199 18.64 -2.48 10.08
C LEU A 199 19.22 -2.67 8.68
N THR A 200 18.41 -2.45 7.64
CA THR A 200 18.84 -2.50 6.23
C THR A 200 19.90 -1.45 5.91
N MET A 201 19.86 -0.31 6.58
CA MET A 201 20.85 0.76 6.49
C MET A 201 22.14 0.46 7.29
N GLY A 202 22.20 -0.64 8.04
CA GLY A 202 23.36 -1.04 8.85
C GLY A 202 23.36 -0.45 10.26
N GLU A 203 22.22 0.08 10.72
CA GLU A 203 22.09 0.71 12.02
C GLU A 203 21.61 -0.28 13.10
N ALA A 204 21.93 0.03 14.36
CA ALA A 204 21.41 -0.73 15.51
C ALA A 204 19.91 -0.51 15.69
N THR A 205 19.19 -1.60 15.99
CA THR A 205 17.73 -1.61 16.20
C THR A 205 17.37 -1.68 17.68
N ILE A 206 16.14 -1.27 18.00
CA ILE A 206 15.54 -1.42 19.33
C ILE A 206 14.63 -2.65 19.32
N ALA A 207 14.97 -3.68 20.13
CA ALA A 207 14.29 -4.97 20.16
C ALA A 207 12.77 -4.85 20.40
N GLU A 208 12.37 -4.03 21.36
CA GLU A 208 10.96 -3.86 21.69
C GLU A 208 10.17 -3.26 20.53
N ARG A 209 10.79 -2.33 19.78
CA ARG A 209 10.17 -1.69 18.62
C ARG A 209 10.15 -2.59 17.37
N LEU A 210 11.03 -3.58 17.27
CA LEU A 210 11.10 -4.50 16.14
C LEU A 210 10.43 -5.82 16.48
N GLU A 211 11.10 -6.71 17.21
CA GLU A 211 10.58 -8.06 17.50
C GLU A 211 9.40 -8.03 18.47
N GLY A 212 9.41 -7.10 19.46
CA GLY A 212 8.28 -6.88 20.38
C GLY A 212 7.00 -6.50 19.62
N SER A 213 7.11 -5.55 18.71
CA SER A 213 5.99 -5.11 17.86
C SER A 213 5.48 -6.22 16.93
N LEU A 214 6.39 -7.04 16.35
CA LEU A 214 5.99 -8.18 15.53
C LEU A 214 5.22 -9.23 16.34
N ARG A 215 5.73 -9.62 17.51
CA ARG A 215 5.05 -10.55 18.41
C ARG A 215 3.66 -10.06 18.78
N GLN A 216 3.55 -8.77 19.13
CA GLN A 216 2.27 -8.17 19.51
C GLN A 216 1.27 -8.18 18.35
N MET A 217 1.68 -7.77 17.13
CA MET A 217 0.80 -7.78 15.97
C MET A 217 0.35 -9.18 15.58
N LEU A 218 1.26 -10.15 15.59
CA LEU A 218 0.97 -11.54 15.25
C LEU A 218 0.02 -12.20 16.26
N ALA A 219 0.05 -11.78 17.53
CA ALA A 219 -0.90 -12.24 18.55
C ALA A 219 -2.34 -11.72 18.33
N TRP A 220 -2.53 -10.68 17.55
CA TRP A 220 -3.86 -10.14 17.22
C TRP A 220 -4.50 -10.79 15.99
N TYR A 221 -3.98 -11.90 15.52
CA TYR A 221 -4.60 -12.67 14.43
C TYR A 221 -5.98 -13.17 14.83
N LYS A 222 -6.97 -13.03 13.91
CA LYS A 222 -8.38 -13.38 14.16
C LYS A 222 -8.88 -14.57 13.35
N GLY A 223 -8.04 -15.10 12.45
CA GLY A 223 -8.41 -16.18 11.54
C GLY A 223 -8.72 -15.69 10.12
N ASP A 224 -8.77 -16.62 9.18
CA ASP A 224 -9.10 -16.41 7.76
C ASP A 224 -8.34 -15.23 7.10
N GLY A 225 -7.05 -15.11 7.40
CA GLY A 225 -6.21 -14.04 6.89
C GLY A 225 -6.41 -12.67 7.55
N ALA A 226 -7.29 -12.51 8.53
CA ALA A 226 -7.59 -11.22 9.15
C ALA A 226 -6.86 -11.03 10.49
N TYR A 227 -6.38 -9.80 10.72
CA TYR A 227 -5.83 -9.35 11.99
C TYR A 227 -6.74 -8.31 12.63
N GLY A 228 -6.75 -8.26 13.97
CA GLY A 228 -7.32 -7.12 14.69
C GLY A 228 -6.44 -5.87 14.55
N ASP A 229 -7.07 -4.71 14.68
CA ASP A 229 -6.35 -3.45 14.84
C ASP A 229 -6.14 -3.18 16.35
N GLY A 230 -5.19 -3.90 16.92
CA GLY A 230 -5.08 -4.15 18.33
C GLY A 230 -5.87 -5.41 18.73
N GLU A 231 -6.34 -5.43 19.97
CA GLU A 231 -7.09 -6.56 20.50
C GLU A 231 -8.42 -6.81 19.75
N PHE A 232 -9.05 -5.77 19.23
CA PHE A 232 -10.35 -5.87 18.58
C PHE A 232 -10.25 -5.90 17.07
N PHE A 233 -11.16 -6.64 16.44
CA PHE A 233 -11.31 -6.64 14.98
C PHE A 233 -12.14 -5.42 14.55
N HIS A 234 -11.66 -4.72 13.51
CA HIS A 234 -12.40 -3.67 12.83
C HIS A 234 -12.64 -4.07 11.39
N PHE A 235 -13.88 -3.95 10.94
CA PHE A 235 -14.24 -4.24 9.55
C PHE A 235 -13.91 -3.01 8.68
N ASP A 236 -12.65 -2.88 8.34
CA ASP A 236 -12.08 -1.82 7.51
C ASP A 236 -10.92 -2.35 6.65
N TYR A 237 -10.26 -1.48 5.90
CA TYR A 237 -9.16 -1.87 5.02
C TYR A 237 -7.76 -1.79 5.67
N TYR A 238 -7.64 -1.63 6.99
CA TYR A 238 -6.33 -1.52 7.64
C TYR A 238 -5.49 -2.79 7.56
N ASN A 239 -6.12 -3.96 7.41
CA ASN A 239 -5.41 -5.18 7.07
C ASN A 239 -4.61 -5.05 5.77
N SER A 240 -5.10 -4.25 4.80
CA SER A 240 -4.42 -3.98 3.54
C SER A 240 -3.63 -2.68 3.52
N PHE A 241 -4.13 -1.60 4.16
CA PHE A 241 -3.38 -0.35 4.18
C PHE A 241 -2.05 -0.45 4.92
N VAL A 242 -1.97 -1.32 5.95
CA VAL A 242 -0.85 -1.37 6.89
C VAL A 242 -0.43 -2.79 7.23
N ILE A 243 -1.35 -3.64 7.75
CA ILE A 243 -0.97 -4.81 8.55
C ILE A 243 -0.24 -5.85 7.72
N HIS A 244 -0.87 -6.42 6.71
CA HIS A 244 -0.21 -7.41 5.85
C HIS A 244 1.03 -6.86 5.15
N PRO A 245 0.94 -5.68 4.47
CA PRO A 245 2.08 -5.20 3.72
C PRO A 245 3.31 -4.93 4.58
N MET A 246 3.14 -4.37 5.77
CA MET A 246 4.27 -4.09 6.65
C MET A 246 4.81 -5.35 7.32
N LEU A 247 3.94 -6.30 7.74
CA LEU A 247 4.40 -7.60 8.24
C LEU A 247 5.26 -8.34 7.20
N VAL A 248 4.80 -8.38 5.95
CA VAL A 248 5.53 -9.04 4.85
C VAL A 248 6.86 -8.35 4.58
N ASP A 249 6.89 -7.00 4.46
CA ASP A 249 8.10 -6.27 4.14
C ASP A 249 9.13 -6.34 5.29
N VAL A 250 8.69 -6.22 6.55
CA VAL A 250 9.56 -6.31 7.72
C VAL A 250 10.15 -7.72 7.86
N LEU A 251 9.32 -8.76 7.80
CA LEU A 251 9.80 -10.15 7.93
C LEU A 251 10.68 -10.57 6.75
N ALA A 252 10.41 -10.08 5.53
CA ALA A 252 11.27 -10.31 4.38
C ALA A 252 12.66 -9.68 4.57
N ALA A 253 12.74 -8.46 5.10
CA ALA A 253 14.01 -7.80 5.42
C ALA A 253 14.77 -8.54 6.53
N LEU A 254 14.06 -8.99 7.57
CA LEU A 254 14.66 -9.78 8.65
C LEU A 254 15.19 -11.12 8.15
N ARG A 255 14.44 -11.84 7.30
CA ARG A 255 14.89 -13.11 6.70
C ARG A 255 16.16 -12.96 5.86
N GLN A 256 16.31 -11.84 5.16
CA GLN A 256 17.56 -11.56 4.42
C GLN A 256 18.77 -11.43 5.36
N ARG A 257 18.55 -10.96 6.58
CA ARG A 257 19.58 -10.81 7.60
C ARG A 257 19.81 -12.09 8.41
N ASP A 258 18.73 -12.81 8.72
CA ASP A 258 18.74 -14.03 9.52
C ASP A 258 17.67 -15.00 9.00
N PRO A 259 18.06 -16.13 8.39
CA PRO A 259 17.13 -17.14 7.86
C PRO A 259 16.15 -17.70 8.91
N ALA A 260 16.42 -17.59 10.20
CA ALA A 260 15.53 -18.04 11.27
C ALA A 260 14.13 -17.36 11.23
N PHE A 261 14.01 -16.21 10.59
CA PHE A 261 12.72 -15.53 10.37
C PHE A 261 11.89 -16.13 9.22
N GLY A 262 12.44 -17.11 8.48
CA GLY A 262 11.73 -17.77 7.36
C GLY A 262 10.37 -18.35 7.73
N PRO A 263 10.26 -19.19 8.78
CA PRO A 263 8.98 -19.78 9.17
C PRO A 263 7.89 -18.76 9.51
N ALA A 264 8.25 -17.66 10.20
CA ALA A 264 7.30 -16.58 10.50
C ALA A 264 6.82 -15.87 9.22
N LEU A 265 7.73 -15.64 8.27
CA LEU A 265 7.38 -15.04 6.99
C LEU A 265 6.43 -15.94 6.19
N GLU A 266 6.66 -17.26 6.14
CA GLU A 266 5.79 -18.19 5.41
C GLU A 266 4.36 -18.21 5.95
N ILE A 267 4.20 -18.17 7.28
CA ILE A 267 2.87 -18.07 7.90
C ILE A 267 2.19 -16.75 7.50
N VAL A 268 2.92 -15.64 7.57
CA VAL A 268 2.37 -14.33 7.20
C VAL A 268 2.02 -14.27 5.71
N LEU A 269 2.84 -14.84 4.83
CA LEU A 269 2.54 -14.92 3.39
C LEU A 269 1.28 -15.76 3.12
N ARG A 270 1.13 -16.90 3.77
CA ARG A 270 -0.10 -17.72 3.64
C ARG A 270 -1.35 -16.92 4.02
N ARG A 271 -1.31 -16.18 5.13
CA ARG A 271 -2.41 -15.32 5.57
C ARG A 271 -2.65 -14.16 4.60
N ALA A 272 -1.58 -13.54 4.08
CA ALA A 272 -1.67 -12.47 3.10
C ALA A 272 -2.24 -12.93 1.75
N ARG A 273 -1.89 -14.14 1.28
CA ARG A 273 -2.50 -14.76 0.08
C ARG A 273 -4.01 -14.91 0.23
N ARG A 274 -4.47 -15.44 1.39
CA ARG A 274 -5.91 -15.57 1.68
C ARG A 274 -6.60 -14.20 1.71
N PHE A 275 -6.00 -13.21 2.35
CA PHE A 275 -6.57 -11.86 2.39
C PHE A 275 -6.61 -11.21 0.99
N ALA A 276 -5.59 -11.43 0.16
CA ALA A 276 -5.56 -10.97 -1.22
C ALA A 276 -6.68 -11.62 -2.08
N GLU A 277 -6.95 -12.91 -1.87
CA GLU A 277 -8.07 -13.61 -2.52
C GLU A 277 -9.42 -12.98 -2.16
N ILE A 278 -9.65 -12.69 -0.87
CA ILE A 278 -10.86 -12.00 -0.41
C ILE A 278 -10.94 -10.61 -1.07
N GLN A 279 -9.83 -9.89 -1.16
CA GLN A 279 -9.82 -8.56 -1.79
C GLN A 279 -10.19 -8.60 -3.27
N GLU A 280 -9.69 -9.58 -4.03
CA GLU A 280 -10.04 -9.74 -5.44
C GLU A 280 -11.55 -9.98 -5.60
N ARG A 281 -12.15 -10.82 -4.76
CA ARG A 281 -13.59 -11.12 -4.75
C ARG A 281 -14.47 -9.93 -4.35
N LEU A 282 -13.94 -8.99 -3.57
CA LEU A 282 -14.66 -7.76 -3.19
C LEU A 282 -14.79 -6.77 -4.36
N ILE A 283 -14.01 -6.93 -5.43
CA ILE A 283 -14.12 -6.05 -6.60
C ILE A 283 -15.31 -6.50 -7.46
N ALA A 284 -16.37 -5.70 -7.49
CA ALA A 284 -17.55 -5.94 -8.30
C ALA A 284 -17.22 -5.93 -9.81
N PRO A 285 -18.08 -6.53 -10.68
CA PRO A 285 -17.82 -6.63 -12.12
C PRO A 285 -17.52 -5.30 -12.83
N ASP A 286 -18.01 -4.20 -12.28
CA ASP A 286 -17.84 -2.84 -12.81
C ASP A 286 -16.68 -2.07 -12.18
N GLY A 287 -15.86 -2.72 -11.34
CA GLY A 287 -14.74 -2.10 -10.62
C GLY A 287 -15.13 -1.32 -9.36
N THR A 288 -16.38 -1.40 -8.90
CA THR A 288 -16.75 -0.89 -7.57
C THR A 288 -16.33 -1.86 -6.49
N PHE A 289 -16.22 -1.37 -5.25
CA PHE A 289 -15.97 -2.18 -4.06
C PHE A 289 -16.64 -1.55 -2.83
N PRO A 290 -16.89 -2.31 -1.77
CA PRO A 290 -17.55 -1.78 -0.57
C PRO A 290 -16.77 -0.63 0.06
N SER A 291 -17.42 0.51 0.30
CA SER A 291 -16.84 1.65 1.04
C SER A 291 -17.00 1.43 2.54
N LEU A 292 -16.13 0.62 3.13
CA LEU A 292 -16.22 0.17 4.51
C LEU A 292 -15.18 0.83 5.42
N GLY A 293 -15.60 1.10 6.64
CA GLY A 293 -14.72 1.55 7.72
C GLY A 293 -14.20 2.98 7.52
N ARG A 294 -13.08 3.24 8.16
CA ARG A 294 -12.40 4.54 8.17
C ARG A 294 -11.37 4.65 7.04
N SER A 295 -10.90 5.86 6.78
CA SER A 295 -9.81 6.17 5.83
C SER A 295 -10.13 5.75 4.38
N THR A 296 -11.40 5.71 4.01
CA THR A 296 -11.83 5.34 2.66
C THR A 296 -11.28 6.30 1.58
N THR A 297 -10.87 7.50 1.98
CA THR A 297 -10.22 8.50 1.13
C THR A 297 -8.83 8.07 0.60
N TYR A 298 -8.27 6.97 1.13
CA TYR A 298 -7.08 6.32 0.53
C TYR A 298 -7.40 5.54 -0.75
N ARG A 299 -8.65 5.56 -1.19
CA ARG A 299 -9.13 5.04 -2.49
C ARG A 299 -8.65 3.61 -2.76
N PHE A 300 -8.13 3.38 -3.96
CA PHE A 300 -7.61 2.07 -4.38
C PHE A 300 -6.38 1.59 -3.61
N GLY A 301 -5.80 2.40 -2.71
CA GLY A 301 -4.85 1.92 -1.70
C GLY A 301 -5.42 0.79 -0.82
N ALA A 302 -6.75 0.65 -0.75
CA ALA A 302 -7.43 -0.47 -0.12
C ALA A 302 -6.94 -1.85 -0.62
N PHE A 303 -6.35 -1.93 -1.81
CA PHE A 303 -5.88 -3.15 -2.44
C PHE A 303 -4.35 -3.35 -2.36
N GLN A 304 -3.68 -2.72 -1.41
CA GLN A 304 -2.22 -2.85 -1.27
C GLN A 304 -1.78 -4.31 -1.10
N THR A 305 -2.50 -5.12 -0.29
CA THR A 305 -2.11 -6.53 -0.09
C THR A 305 -2.23 -7.32 -1.38
N LEU A 306 -3.32 -7.15 -2.13
CA LEU A 306 -3.50 -7.81 -3.44
C LEU A 306 -2.38 -7.43 -4.41
N ALA A 307 -2.07 -6.13 -4.50
CA ALA A 307 -0.98 -5.61 -5.33
C ALA A 307 0.40 -6.10 -4.89
N GLN A 308 0.63 -6.23 -3.57
CA GLN A 308 1.88 -6.75 -3.03
C GLN A 308 2.06 -8.25 -3.32
N MET A 309 1.00 -9.05 -3.20
CA MET A 309 1.05 -10.47 -3.55
C MET A 309 1.30 -10.67 -5.04
N ALA A 310 0.70 -9.84 -5.90
CA ALA A 310 1.00 -9.84 -7.33
C ALA A 310 2.48 -9.50 -7.61
N LEU A 311 3.00 -8.40 -7.03
CA LEU A 311 4.41 -8.00 -7.18
C LEU A 311 5.39 -9.10 -6.75
N ARG A 312 5.03 -9.88 -5.74
CA ARG A 312 5.91 -10.91 -5.14
C ARG A 312 5.76 -12.28 -5.78
N HIS A 313 4.89 -12.45 -6.78
CA HIS A 313 4.48 -13.76 -7.33
C HIS A 313 3.91 -14.70 -6.25
N GLU A 314 3.18 -14.12 -5.30
CA GLU A 314 2.59 -14.80 -4.14
C GLU A 314 1.05 -14.84 -4.24
N LEU A 315 0.48 -14.66 -5.43
CA LEU A 315 -0.95 -14.86 -5.63
C LEU A 315 -1.34 -16.33 -5.40
N PRO A 316 -2.55 -16.63 -4.88
CA PRO A 316 -3.08 -17.99 -4.89
C PRO A 316 -3.07 -18.59 -6.30
N GLU A 317 -2.78 -19.89 -6.44
CA GLU A 317 -2.64 -20.58 -7.74
C GLU A 317 -3.83 -20.40 -8.68
N HIS A 318 -5.03 -20.28 -8.12
CA HIS A 318 -6.28 -20.12 -8.88
C HIS A 318 -6.57 -18.66 -9.28
N LEU A 319 -5.76 -17.69 -8.83
CA LEU A 319 -5.85 -16.29 -9.26
C LEU A 319 -4.78 -15.98 -10.30
N ALA A 320 -5.18 -15.95 -11.57
CA ALA A 320 -4.27 -15.56 -12.64
C ALA A 320 -3.79 -14.10 -12.47
N PRO A 321 -2.49 -13.82 -12.69
CA PRO A 321 -1.97 -12.44 -12.60
C PRO A 321 -2.72 -11.42 -13.47
N ALA A 322 -3.11 -11.80 -14.69
CA ALA A 322 -3.89 -10.96 -15.59
C ALA A 322 -5.31 -10.65 -15.08
N GLN A 323 -5.92 -11.57 -14.32
CA GLN A 323 -7.20 -11.37 -13.64
C GLN A 323 -7.11 -10.27 -12.58
N VAL A 324 -6.07 -10.33 -11.74
CA VAL A 324 -5.78 -9.29 -10.73
C VAL A 324 -5.46 -7.95 -11.38
N ARG A 325 -4.70 -7.94 -12.47
CA ARG A 325 -4.44 -6.73 -13.26
C ARG A 325 -5.74 -6.08 -13.73
N GLY A 326 -6.63 -6.86 -14.34
CA GLY A 326 -7.92 -6.38 -14.84
C GLY A 326 -8.78 -5.78 -13.72
N ALA A 327 -8.91 -6.48 -12.60
CA ALA A 327 -9.67 -6.04 -11.45
C ALA A 327 -9.16 -4.70 -10.88
N LEU A 328 -7.85 -4.60 -10.62
CA LEU A 328 -7.24 -3.37 -10.10
C LEU A 328 -7.30 -2.21 -11.10
N THR A 329 -7.14 -2.50 -12.40
CA THR A 329 -7.28 -1.48 -13.46
C THR A 329 -8.69 -0.91 -13.49
N ALA A 330 -9.72 -1.76 -13.37
CA ALA A 330 -11.11 -1.32 -13.34
C ALA A 330 -11.40 -0.39 -12.16
N VAL A 331 -10.92 -0.75 -10.96
CA VAL A 331 -11.04 0.10 -9.76
C VAL A 331 -10.39 1.46 -9.98
N MET A 332 -9.14 1.49 -10.46
CA MET A 332 -8.40 2.74 -10.66
C MET A 332 -9.06 3.62 -11.73
N ARG A 333 -9.47 3.06 -12.88
CA ARG A 333 -10.16 3.80 -13.94
C ARG A 333 -11.43 4.46 -13.40
N ARG A 334 -12.25 3.71 -12.69
CA ARG A 334 -13.50 4.23 -12.10
C ARG A 334 -13.27 5.38 -11.14
N MET A 335 -12.36 5.20 -10.19
CA MET A 335 -12.14 6.21 -9.14
C MET A 335 -11.45 7.47 -9.67
N LEU A 336 -10.51 7.33 -10.61
CA LEU A 336 -9.77 8.47 -11.15
C LEU A 336 -10.55 9.25 -12.22
N ALA A 337 -11.52 8.62 -12.88
CA ALA A 337 -12.42 9.31 -13.82
C ALA A 337 -13.46 10.20 -13.13
N ALA A 338 -13.64 10.05 -11.81
CA ALA A 338 -14.64 10.83 -11.09
C ALA A 338 -14.25 12.32 -11.02
N PRO A 339 -15.16 13.24 -11.39
CA PRO A 339 -14.88 14.68 -11.40
C PRO A 339 -14.41 15.19 -10.02
N GLY A 340 -13.39 16.05 -10.02
CA GLY A 340 -12.88 16.67 -8.81
C GLY A 340 -11.93 15.77 -7.98
N THR A 341 -11.51 14.60 -8.48
CA THR A 341 -10.47 13.78 -7.84
C THR A 341 -9.15 14.53 -7.71
N PHE A 342 -8.84 15.35 -8.70
CA PHE A 342 -7.70 16.27 -8.71
C PHE A 342 -8.19 17.72 -8.78
N ASP A 343 -7.41 18.64 -8.24
CA ASP A 343 -7.59 20.08 -8.49
C ASP A 343 -6.94 20.50 -9.83
N ALA A 344 -6.99 21.81 -10.13
CA ALA A 344 -6.45 22.37 -11.38
C ALA A 344 -4.92 22.22 -11.51
N ASP A 345 -4.20 22.13 -10.39
CA ASP A 345 -2.75 21.99 -10.33
C ASP A 345 -2.29 20.53 -10.22
N GLY A 346 -3.23 19.57 -10.23
CA GLY A 346 -2.98 18.14 -10.21
C GLY A 346 -2.82 17.54 -8.80
N TRP A 347 -3.15 18.25 -7.75
CA TRP A 347 -3.16 17.70 -6.38
C TRP A 347 -4.41 16.88 -6.13
N LEU A 348 -4.25 15.76 -5.41
CA LEU A 348 -5.38 14.97 -4.96
C LEU A 348 -6.26 15.75 -3.98
N ARG A 349 -7.57 15.61 -4.13
CA ARG A 349 -8.58 16.16 -3.23
C ARG A 349 -9.20 15.09 -2.35
N VAL A 350 -9.65 15.49 -1.13
CA VAL A 350 -10.27 14.57 -0.17
C VAL A 350 -11.54 13.95 -0.77
N GLY A 351 -11.62 12.63 -0.76
CA GLY A 351 -12.78 11.87 -1.24
C GLY A 351 -12.45 10.42 -1.58
N PHE A 352 -13.47 9.61 -1.69
CA PHE A 352 -13.42 8.22 -2.14
C PHE A 352 -13.55 8.14 -3.67
N CYS A 353 -14.56 8.76 -4.24
CA CYS A 353 -14.82 8.82 -5.66
C CYS A 353 -15.15 10.26 -6.05
N GLY A 354 -14.18 11.00 -6.60
CA GLY A 354 -14.26 12.44 -6.78
C GLY A 354 -13.90 13.23 -5.52
N HIS A 355 -14.46 14.44 -5.37
CA HIS A 355 -14.25 15.32 -4.23
C HIS A 355 -15.39 15.17 -3.21
N GLN A 356 -15.09 14.61 -2.04
CA GLN A 356 -16.05 14.30 -0.98
C GLN A 356 -15.42 14.65 0.39
N PRO A 357 -15.24 15.93 0.72
CA PRO A 357 -14.44 16.37 1.87
C PRO A 357 -15.00 15.87 3.23
N THR A 358 -16.29 15.59 3.31
CA THR A 358 -16.94 15.09 4.54
C THR A 358 -16.56 13.64 4.88
N LEU A 359 -16.00 12.87 3.93
CA LEU A 359 -15.49 11.51 4.17
C LEU A 359 -14.11 11.51 4.85
N GLY A 360 -13.39 12.62 4.83
CA GLY A 360 -12.12 12.71 5.54
C GLY A 360 -12.35 12.78 7.05
N GLU A 361 -11.75 11.88 7.82
CA GLU A 361 -11.61 12.04 9.26
C GLU A 361 -10.69 13.23 9.57
N THR A 362 -10.69 13.72 10.80
CA THR A 362 -9.95 14.93 11.20
C THR A 362 -8.43 14.79 11.06
N TYR A 363 -7.91 13.56 11.01
CA TYR A 363 -6.50 13.28 10.76
C TYR A 363 -6.14 13.19 9.27
N ILE A 364 -7.12 13.13 8.37
CA ILE A 364 -6.90 13.10 6.92
C ILE A 364 -6.55 14.49 6.41
N SER A 365 -5.53 14.55 5.56
CA SER A 365 -5.18 15.74 4.80
C SER A 365 -4.78 15.39 3.37
N THR A 366 -4.46 16.37 2.54
CA THR A 366 -4.01 16.14 1.16
C THR A 366 -2.90 15.08 1.07
N GLY A 367 -1.95 15.10 2.00
CA GLY A 367 -0.85 14.12 2.03
C GLY A 367 -1.32 12.69 2.23
N SER A 368 -2.38 12.50 3.02
CA SER A 368 -2.94 11.18 3.32
C SER A 368 -3.39 10.43 2.07
N LEU A 369 -3.88 11.16 1.07
CA LEU A 369 -4.50 10.62 -0.13
C LEU A 369 -3.51 9.86 -1.02
N TYR A 370 -2.22 10.19 -0.93
CA TYR A 370 -1.16 9.54 -1.71
C TYR A 370 -0.93 8.08 -1.34
N LEU A 371 -1.59 7.55 -0.29
CA LEU A 371 -1.60 6.12 -0.02
C LEU A 371 -2.29 5.32 -1.15
N CYS A 372 -3.11 5.94 -1.98
CA CYS A 372 -3.65 5.27 -3.16
C CYS A 372 -2.54 4.67 -4.06
N SER A 373 -1.35 5.26 -4.09
CA SER A 373 -0.23 4.80 -4.91
C SER A 373 0.22 3.36 -4.62
N VAL A 374 -0.07 2.82 -3.42
CA VAL A 374 0.38 1.47 -3.05
C VAL A 374 -0.30 0.34 -3.83
N ALA A 375 -1.39 0.62 -4.55
CA ALA A 375 -1.94 -0.33 -5.52
C ALA A 375 -1.09 -0.44 -6.79
N LEU A 376 -0.16 0.50 -7.02
CA LEU A 376 0.73 0.51 -8.20
C LEU A 376 1.97 -0.37 -8.04
N LEU A 377 2.11 -1.10 -6.94
CA LEU A 377 3.26 -1.97 -6.66
C LEU A 377 3.65 -2.89 -7.84
N PRO A 378 2.69 -3.50 -8.60
CA PRO A 378 3.02 -4.34 -9.75
C PRO A 378 3.75 -3.63 -10.91
N LEU A 379 3.83 -2.29 -10.93
CA LEU A 379 4.74 -1.61 -11.87
C LEU A 379 6.21 -1.99 -11.66
N GLY A 380 6.56 -2.53 -10.50
CA GLY A 380 7.85 -3.13 -10.22
C GLY A 380 8.14 -4.44 -10.97
N LEU A 381 7.15 -5.04 -11.64
CA LEU A 381 7.33 -6.19 -12.51
C LEU A 381 7.76 -5.74 -13.91
N PRO A 382 8.64 -6.48 -14.61
CA PRO A 382 9.05 -6.13 -15.98
C PRO A 382 7.87 -6.31 -16.96
N PRO A 383 7.90 -5.65 -18.15
CA PRO A 383 6.79 -5.71 -19.12
C PRO A 383 6.47 -7.12 -19.65
N ASN A 384 7.43 -8.04 -19.62
CA ASN A 384 7.28 -9.43 -20.05
C ASN A 384 6.85 -10.38 -18.90
N ASP A 385 6.57 -9.85 -17.72
CA ASP A 385 6.00 -10.63 -16.62
C ASP A 385 4.57 -11.06 -16.95
N PRO A 386 4.13 -12.27 -16.54
CA PRO A 386 2.75 -12.75 -16.75
C PRO A 386 1.68 -11.75 -16.31
N PHE A 387 1.93 -10.97 -15.25
CA PHE A 387 1.02 -9.91 -14.83
C PHE A 387 0.72 -8.91 -15.95
N TRP A 388 1.70 -8.58 -16.80
CA TRP A 388 1.56 -7.64 -17.90
C TRP A 388 1.41 -8.30 -19.28
N ALA A 389 2.08 -9.44 -19.48
CA ALA A 389 2.16 -10.09 -20.79
C ALA A 389 0.96 -10.99 -21.11
N ASP A 390 0.32 -11.57 -20.09
CA ASP A 390 -0.79 -12.48 -20.29
C ASP A 390 -2.03 -11.74 -20.84
N PRO A 391 -2.83 -12.41 -21.68
CA PRO A 391 -4.09 -11.87 -22.18
C PRO A 391 -5.02 -11.43 -21.04
N PRO A 392 -5.91 -10.46 -21.27
CA PRO A 392 -6.93 -10.09 -20.30
C PRO A 392 -7.76 -11.30 -19.85
N ALA A 393 -7.98 -11.40 -18.54
CA ALA A 393 -8.79 -12.45 -17.94
C ALA A 393 -9.84 -11.83 -17.01
N PRO A 394 -11.10 -12.32 -17.05
CA PRO A 394 -12.14 -11.84 -16.16
C PRO A 394 -11.83 -12.28 -14.73
N TRP A 395 -12.01 -11.38 -13.77
CA TRP A 395 -11.81 -11.69 -12.35
C TRP A 395 -13.02 -12.41 -11.74
N THR A 396 -12.86 -12.96 -10.55
CA THR A 396 -13.82 -13.88 -9.93
C THR A 396 -15.25 -13.34 -9.92
N SER A 397 -15.43 -12.09 -9.54
CA SER A 397 -16.76 -11.47 -9.52
C SER A 397 -17.38 -11.37 -10.91
N GLN A 398 -16.63 -10.99 -11.95
CA GLN A 398 -17.15 -10.98 -13.34
C GLN A 398 -17.60 -12.37 -13.77
N ARG A 399 -16.82 -13.40 -13.50
CA ARG A 399 -17.11 -14.79 -13.88
C ARG A 399 -18.38 -15.30 -13.19
N LEU A 400 -18.52 -15.06 -11.88
CA LEU A 400 -19.69 -15.48 -11.10
C LEU A 400 -20.97 -14.77 -11.57
N TRP A 401 -20.89 -13.46 -11.78
CA TRP A 401 -22.05 -12.68 -12.25
C TRP A 401 -22.41 -12.96 -13.72
N ALA A 402 -21.48 -13.51 -14.49
CA ALA A 402 -21.74 -14.06 -15.83
C ALA A 402 -22.36 -15.47 -15.79
N GLY A 403 -22.56 -16.06 -14.60
CA GLY A 403 -23.14 -17.39 -14.44
C GLY A 403 -22.15 -18.55 -14.60
N GLU A 404 -20.83 -18.27 -14.55
CA GLU A 404 -19.81 -19.32 -14.61
C GLU A 404 -19.80 -20.13 -13.30
N SER A 405 -19.70 -21.44 -13.41
CA SER A 405 -19.56 -22.33 -12.26
C SER A 405 -18.12 -22.34 -11.78
N LEU A 406 -17.87 -21.81 -10.59
CA LEU A 406 -16.58 -21.79 -9.93
C LEU A 406 -16.60 -22.64 -8.65
N ALA A 407 -15.43 -23.04 -8.17
CA ALA A 407 -15.31 -23.69 -6.87
C ALA A 407 -15.80 -22.75 -5.75
N ALA A 408 -16.45 -23.33 -4.74
CA ALA A 408 -16.87 -22.58 -3.56
C ALA A 408 -15.65 -22.01 -2.82
N ASP A 409 -15.84 -20.81 -2.26
CA ASP A 409 -14.86 -20.19 -1.39
C ASP A 409 -14.82 -20.86 -0.01
N HIS A 410 -13.64 -21.01 0.56
CA HIS A 410 -13.45 -21.61 1.89
C HIS A 410 -12.49 -20.78 2.72
N ALA A 411 -12.78 -20.68 4.02
CA ALA A 411 -11.89 -20.06 4.97
C ALA A 411 -10.53 -20.79 5.03
N LEU A 412 -9.47 -20.04 5.28
CA LEU A 412 -8.16 -20.61 5.53
C LEU A 412 -8.19 -21.46 6.81
N PRO A 413 -7.95 -22.78 6.74
CA PRO A 413 -7.85 -23.63 7.92
C PRO A 413 -6.54 -23.34 8.66
N ASP A 414 -6.50 -22.22 9.35
CA ASP A 414 -5.32 -21.73 10.04
C ASP A 414 -5.56 -21.68 11.55
N SER A 415 -4.61 -22.28 12.30
CA SER A 415 -4.65 -22.23 13.76
C SER A 415 -4.30 -20.80 14.25
N PRO A 416 -4.98 -20.31 15.29
CA PRO A 416 -4.57 -19.09 15.99
C PRO A 416 -3.27 -19.27 16.80
N GLU A 417 -2.53 -20.37 16.61
CA GLU A 417 -1.30 -20.63 17.34
C GLU A 417 -0.31 -19.46 17.23
N PRO A 418 0.40 -19.17 18.34
CA PRO A 418 1.38 -18.09 18.35
C PRO A 418 2.49 -18.32 17.32
N VAL A 419 2.69 -17.35 16.45
CA VAL A 419 3.81 -17.37 15.50
C VAL A 419 5.10 -17.04 16.26
N HIS A 420 6.06 -17.95 16.22
CA HIS A 420 7.36 -17.71 16.84
C HIS A 420 8.13 -16.63 16.06
N VAL A 421 8.48 -15.55 16.75
CA VAL A 421 9.37 -14.49 16.24
C VAL A 421 10.73 -14.66 16.89
N PRO A 422 11.77 -15.03 16.13
CA PRO A 422 13.12 -15.16 16.65
C PRO A 422 13.64 -13.86 17.27
N VAL A 423 14.65 -13.96 18.11
CA VAL A 423 15.42 -12.79 18.57
C VAL A 423 16.54 -12.55 17.57
N LEU A 424 16.56 -11.37 16.98
CA LEU A 424 17.61 -10.99 16.03
C LEU A 424 18.96 -10.96 16.75
N GLN A 425 19.92 -11.74 16.26
CA GLN A 425 21.29 -11.72 16.77
C GLN A 425 21.95 -10.38 16.42
N ARG A 426 22.13 -9.54 17.43
CA ARG A 426 22.80 -8.25 17.31
C ARG A 426 24.28 -8.50 17.56
N GLY A 427 25.10 -8.51 16.49
CA GLY A 427 26.54 -8.47 16.64
C GLY A 427 26.97 -7.21 17.45
N PRO A 428 28.19 -7.19 18.02
CA PRO A 428 28.66 -6.02 18.73
C PRO A 428 28.50 -4.77 17.85
N ALA A 429 27.94 -3.71 18.44
CA ALA A 429 27.76 -2.43 17.75
C ALA A 429 29.11 -1.98 17.17
N ARG A 430 29.20 -1.78 15.86
CA ARG A 430 30.39 -1.15 15.28
C ARG A 430 30.52 0.24 15.87
N PRO A 431 31.70 0.60 16.45
CA PRO A 431 31.91 1.97 16.89
C PRO A 431 31.74 2.91 15.69
N SER A 432 30.87 3.89 15.83
CA SER A 432 30.71 4.95 14.86
C SER A 432 32.03 5.71 14.76
N GLY A 433 32.79 5.48 13.65
CA GLY A 433 33.92 6.34 13.35
C GLY A 433 35.28 5.70 13.08
N GLN A 434 35.42 4.43 12.69
CA GLN A 434 36.71 3.96 12.17
C GLN A 434 36.68 3.85 10.63
N PRO A 435 37.65 4.51 9.93
CA PRO A 435 37.84 4.32 8.50
C PRO A 435 38.37 2.89 8.24
N THR A 436 37.84 2.25 7.21
CA THR A 436 38.30 0.96 6.69
C THR A 436 39.74 1.10 6.21
N THR A 437 40.70 0.61 6.99
CA THR A 437 42.05 0.33 6.50
C THR A 437 41.97 -0.88 5.55
N THR A 438 41.99 -0.62 4.26
CA THR A 438 42.28 -1.62 3.23
C THR A 438 43.76 -2.00 3.34
N GLN A 439 44.06 -3.13 3.94
CA GLN A 439 45.33 -3.81 3.67
C GLN A 439 45.22 -4.41 2.24
N ARG A 440 46.06 -3.92 1.34
CA ARG A 440 46.41 -4.61 0.10
C ARG A 440 47.53 -5.61 0.42
N PRO A 441 47.52 -6.81 -0.22
CA PRO A 441 48.69 -7.67 -0.27
C PRO A 441 49.79 -7.12 -1.20
#